data_bb7bfcc901755ca5dd8708cf217ee277
#
_entry.id   bb7bfcc901755ca5dd8708cf217ee277
#
_cell.length_a   1.000
_cell.length_b   1.000
_cell.length_c   1.000
_cell.angle_alpha   90.00
_cell.angle_beta   90.00
_cell.angle_gamma   90.00
#
_symmetry.space_group_name_H-M   'P 1'
#
loop_
_entity.id
_entity.type
_entity.pdbx_description
1 polymer ?
#
loop_
_entity_poly.entity_id
_entity_poly.type
_entity_poly.pdbx_seq_one_letter_code
_entity_poly.pdbx_strand_id
1 'polypeptide(L)'
;MGIDLPFIWAVIIIFGIMMYVIMDGFDLGIGILFPFMKDEGDRDVMMNTVAPVWDGNETWLVLGGAALFGAFPLAYSVVLSALYLPLILMLMGLIFRGVAFEFRFKATAAKRHVWDKAFIGGSLTATFFQGVALGAYIDGIPVVGRNYAGGGLDWLTPFSLFCGLALIVAYALLGCTWLIMKTEGSLQQAMHKLAPPLTYGLLIVTGIVSIWTPLAHGDIATRWFSTPNLFYFLPVPILVLATVVGLLRSVKRNAHYTPFLLTLLLVFLGYSGLGISLWPNIIPPSISIWDASSPPQSQGFILVGTLFIIPIILVYTFWSYYVFRGKVTHEAGYH
;
A
#
# COMPACT_ATOMS: atom_id res chain seq x y z
N MET A 1 -25.49 0.86 -26.38
CA MET A 1 -24.81 0.84 -25.06
C MET A 1 -23.58 1.73 -25.18
N GLY A 2 -23.51 2.82 -24.42
CA GLY A 2 -22.32 3.67 -24.38
C GLY A 2 -21.24 3.05 -23.50
N ILE A 3 -19.99 3.45 -23.69
CA ILE A 3 -18.85 3.07 -22.84
C ILE A 3 -19.07 3.69 -21.46
N ASP A 4 -19.00 2.90 -20.39
CA ASP A 4 -19.09 3.37 -18.99
C ASP A 4 -17.70 3.90 -18.57
N LEU A 5 -17.46 5.19 -18.86
CA LEU A 5 -16.20 5.85 -18.55
C LEU A 5 -15.91 5.94 -17.03
N PRO A 6 -16.89 6.25 -16.16
CA PRO A 6 -16.69 6.20 -14.71
C PRO A 6 -16.18 4.84 -14.21
N PHE A 7 -16.74 3.75 -14.71
CA PHE A 7 -16.29 2.40 -14.37
C PHE A 7 -14.83 2.15 -14.81
N ILE A 8 -14.49 2.52 -16.05
CA ILE A 8 -13.11 2.38 -16.56
C ILE A 8 -12.13 3.16 -15.69
N TRP A 9 -12.46 4.41 -15.34
CA TRP A 9 -11.61 5.23 -14.50
C TRP A 9 -11.48 4.71 -13.08
N ALA A 10 -12.56 4.16 -12.50
CA ALA A 10 -12.49 3.50 -11.20
C ALA A 10 -11.51 2.31 -11.23
N VAL A 11 -11.57 1.48 -12.27
CA VAL A 11 -10.63 0.35 -12.44
C VAL A 11 -9.19 0.84 -12.60
N ILE A 12 -8.93 1.89 -13.37
CA ILE A 12 -7.59 2.47 -13.55
C ILE A 12 -7.04 2.99 -12.22
N ILE A 13 -7.84 3.71 -11.43
CA ILE A 13 -7.43 4.24 -10.13
C ILE A 13 -7.18 3.12 -9.13
N ILE A 14 -8.09 2.14 -9.04
CA ILE A 14 -7.94 0.94 -8.19
C ILE A 14 -6.65 0.21 -8.54
N PHE A 15 -6.35 0.02 -9.83
CA PHE A 15 -5.11 -0.60 -10.28
C PHE A 15 -3.89 0.23 -9.90
N GLY A 16 -3.90 1.56 -10.12
CA GLY A 16 -2.79 2.44 -9.78
C GLY A 16 -2.48 2.45 -8.27
N ILE A 17 -3.52 2.53 -7.42
CA ILE A 17 -3.38 2.46 -5.96
C ILE A 17 -2.86 1.08 -5.53
N MET A 18 -3.33 -0.03 -6.14
CA MET A 18 -2.81 -1.36 -5.86
C MET A 18 -1.33 -1.47 -6.20
N MET A 19 -0.91 -0.94 -7.35
CA MET A 19 0.51 -0.91 -7.74
C MET A 19 1.34 -0.12 -6.72
N TYR A 20 0.86 1.04 -6.27
CA TYR A 20 1.51 1.81 -5.22
C TYR A 20 1.63 1.01 -3.91
N VAL A 21 0.53 0.42 -3.42
CA VAL A 21 0.51 -0.35 -2.17
C VAL A 21 1.48 -1.53 -2.21
N ILE A 22 1.59 -2.20 -3.35
CA ILE A 22 2.51 -3.34 -3.51
C ILE A 22 3.96 -2.84 -3.59
N MET A 23 4.24 -1.90 -4.49
CA MET A 23 5.61 -1.56 -4.87
C MET A 23 6.26 -0.65 -3.84
N ASP A 24 5.61 0.41 -3.41
CA ASP A 24 6.13 1.26 -2.34
C ASP A 24 5.97 0.61 -0.95
N GLY A 25 5.02 -0.33 -0.81
CA GLY A 25 4.79 -1.04 0.44
C GLY A 25 5.98 -1.88 0.90
N PHE A 26 6.68 -2.60 0.02
CA PHE A 26 7.89 -3.31 0.44
C PHE A 26 9.08 -2.36 0.66
N ASP A 27 9.16 -1.24 -0.05
CA ASP A 27 10.19 -0.22 0.17
C ASP A 27 10.06 0.39 1.57
N LEU A 28 8.85 0.82 1.95
CA LEU A 28 8.52 1.30 3.29
C LEU A 28 8.73 0.21 4.35
N GLY A 29 8.39 -1.04 4.00
CA GLY A 29 8.60 -2.21 4.83
C GLY A 29 10.07 -2.44 5.19
N ILE A 30 11.00 -2.18 4.29
CA ILE A 30 12.44 -2.23 4.57
C ILE A 30 12.81 -1.19 5.63
N GLY A 31 12.32 0.04 5.52
CA GLY A 31 12.57 1.08 6.52
C GLY A 31 12.01 0.72 7.91
N ILE A 32 10.86 0.07 7.97
CA ILE A 32 10.25 -0.45 9.20
C ILE A 32 11.12 -1.56 9.83
N LEU A 33 11.75 -2.39 9.00
CA LEU A 33 12.60 -3.49 9.46
C LEU A 33 14.03 -3.06 9.84
N PHE A 34 14.45 -1.88 9.43
CA PHE A 34 15.81 -1.38 9.64
C PHE A 34 16.29 -1.42 11.10
N PRO A 35 15.46 -1.09 12.13
CA PRO A 35 15.87 -1.17 13.53
C PRO A 35 16.23 -2.57 14.02
N PHE A 36 15.71 -3.61 13.35
CA PHE A 36 15.96 -5.00 13.74
C PHE A 36 17.34 -5.52 13.28
N MET A 37 17.99 -4.81 12.35
CA MET A 37 19.33 -5.13 11.88
C MET A 37 20.35 -4.22 12.53
N LYS A 38 21.35 -4.80 13.21
CA LYS A 38 22.38 -4.06 13.95
C LYS A 38 23.63 -3.83 13.11
N ASP A 39 23.93 -4.71 12.19
CA ASP A 39 25.08 -4.62 11.30
C ASP A 39 24.87 -3.55 10.23
N GLU A 40 25.84 -2.65 10.05
CA GLU A 40 25.75 -1.58 9.06
C GLU A 40 25.81 -2.11 7.62
N GLY A 41 26.57 -3.18 7.39
CA GLY A 41 26.65 -3.82 6.09
C GLY A 41 25.30 -4.44 5.67
N ASP A 42 24.61 -5.11 6.61
CA ASP A 42 23.27 -5.63 6.36
C ASP A 42 22.27 -4.49 6.04
N ARG A 43 22.37 -3.34 6.74
CA ARG A 43 21.56 -2.15 6.43
C ARG A 43 21.85 -1.58 5.05
N ASP A 44 23.13 -1.55 4.63
CA ASP A 44 23.52 -1.13 3.29
C ASP A 44 22.92 -2.06 2.24
N VAL A 45 22.99 -3.38 2.44
CA VAL A 45 22.35 -4.37 1.57
C VAL A 45 20.84 -4.16 1.50
N MET A 46 20.16 -3.96 2.64
CA MET A 46 18.72 -3.71 2.67
C MET A 46 18.33 -2.52 1.79
N MET A 47 18.99 -1.37 1.94
CA MET A 47 18.71 -0.19 1.12
C MET A 47 19.03 -0.41 -0.35
N ASN A 48 20.15 -1.07 -0.66
CA ASN A 48 20.56 -1.35 -2.03
C ASN A 48 19.57 -2.26 -2.78
N THR A 49 18.74 -3.05 -2.07
CA THR A 49 17.71 -3.87 -2.75
C THR A 49 16.62 -3.06 -3.41
N VAL A 50 16.39 -1.82 -2.98
CA VAL A 50 15.32 -0.93 -3.46
C VAL A 50 15.83 0.41 -4.02
N ALA A 51 17.06 0.80 -3.73
CA ALA A 51 17.64 2.03 -4.23
C ALA A 51 17.49 2.27 -5.75
N PRO A 52 17.54 1.25 -6.63
CA PRO A 52 17.34 1.47 -8.06
C PRO A 52 15.90 1.67 -8.49
N VAL A 53 14.90 1.40 -7.64
CA VAL A 53 13.48 1.30 -8.04
C VAL A 53 12.51 2.15 -7.22
N TRP A 54 12.90 2.63 -6.03
CA TRP A 54 12.00 3.31 -5.09
C TRP A 54 11.29 4.54 -5.68
N ASP A 55 11.98 5.37 -6.44
CA ASP A 55 11.40 6.57 -7.06
C ASP A 55 10.33 6.20 -8.11
N GLY A 56 10.61 5.17 -8.91
CA GLY A 56 9.64 4.61 -9.84
C GLY A 56 8.40 4.01 -9.15
N ASN A 57 8.57 3.45 -7.94
CA ASN A 57 7.48 2.88 -7.16
C ASN A 57 6.53 3.97 -6.62
N GLU A 58 7.06 5.13 -6.20
CA GLU A 58 6.24 6.27 -5.76
C GLU A 58 5.42 6.90 -6.89
N THR A 59 5.83 6.74 -8.15
CA THR A 59 5.13 7.31 -9.32
C THR A 59 3.67 6.83 -9.39
N TRP A 60 3.36 5.64 -8.91
CA TRP A 60 1.98 5.11 -8.88
C TRP A 60 1.05 5.90 -7.96
N LEU A 61 1.56 6.50 -6.88
CA LEU A 61 0.77 7.41 -6.03
C LEU A 61 0.38 8.67 -6.78
N VAL A 62 1.33 9.23 -7.54
CA VAL A 62 1.09 10.43 -8.36
C VAL A 62 0.05 10.14 -9.45
N LEU A 63 0.15 8.99 -10.12
CA LEU A 63 -0.83 8.54 -11.11
C LEU A 63 -2.23 8.42 -10.49
N GLY A 64 -2.36 7.79 -9.32
CA GLY A 64 -3.63 7.66 -8.61
C GLY A 64 -4.25 9.00 -8.27
N GLY A 65 -3.47 9.93 -7.73
CA GLY A 65 -3.93 11.28 -7.39
C GLY A 65 -4.35 12.11 -8.61
N ALA A 66 -3.54 12.07 -9.69
CA ALA A 66 -3.84 12.77 -10.93
C ALA A 66 -5.10 12.22 -11.63
N ALA A 67 -5.24 10.89 -11.65
CA ALA A 67 -6.42 10.22 -12.21
C ALA A 67 -7.68 10.54 -11.40
N LEU A 68 -7.58 10.54 -10.05
CA LEU A 68 -8.70 10.93 -9.19
C LEU A 68 -9.13 12.37 -9.44
N PHE A 69 -8.17 13.31 -9.56
CA PHE A 69 -8.45 14.71 -9.87
C PHE A 69 -9.16 14.88 -11.22
N GLY A 70 -8.68 14.19 -12.26
CA GLY A 70 -9.24 14.34 -13.60
C GLY A 70 -10.59 13.65 -13.81
N ALA A 71 -10.73 12.41 -13.31
CA ALA A 71 -11.93 11.61 -13.53
C ALA A 71 -13.03 11.85 -12.48
N PHE A 72 -12.66 12.10 -11.23
CA PHE A 72 -13.58 12.24 -10.09
C PHE A 72 -13.26 13.49 -9.25
N PRO A 73 -13.40 14.72 -9.81
CA PRO A 73 -13.00 15.95 -9.12
C PRO A 73 -13.76 16.19 -7.81
N LEU A 74 -15.01 15.74 -7.71
CA LEU A 74 -15.78 15.80 -6.47
C LEU A 74 -15.15 14.93 -5.39
N ALA A 75 -14.78 13.69 -5.72
CA ALA A 75 -14.11 12.81 -4.78
C ALA A 75 -12.74 13.35 -4.38
N TYR A 76 -11.98 13.88 -5.34
CA TYR A 76 -10.70 14.53 -5.06
C TYR A 76 -10.85 15.65 -4.04
N SER A 77 -11.76 16.60 -4.26
CA SER A 77 -11.95 17.75 -3.37
C SER A 77 -12.42 17.34 -1.97
N VAL A 78 -13.40 16.44 -1.87
CA VAL A 78 -13.98 16.00 -0.59
C VAL A 78 -12.99 15.16 0.22
N VAL A 79 -12.39 14.14 -0.41
CA VAL A 79 -11.47 13.22 0.27
C VAL A 79 -10.21 13.95 0.74
N LEU A 80 -9.64 14.82 -0.10
CA LEU A 80 -8.47 15.60 0.31
C LEU A 80 -8.81 16.62 1.40
N SER A 81 -10.00 17.20 1.40
CA SER A 81 -10.43 18.09 2.49
C SER A 81 -10.61 17.35 3.82
N ALA A 82 -11.14 16.13 3.79
CA ALA A 82 -11.33 15.31 4.98
C ALA A 82 -10.02 14.76 5.55
N LEU A 83 -9.09 14.38 4.67
CA LEU A 83 -7.86 13.65 5.02
C LEU A 83 -6.58 14.47 4.85
N TYR A 84 -6.67 15.82 4.75
CA TYR A 84 -5.49 16.64 4.44
C TYR A 84 -4.35 16.46 5.46
N LEU A 85 -4.68 16.37 6.77
CA LEU A 85 -3.65 16.21 7.82
C LEU A 85 -2.92 14.87 7.73
N PRO A 86 -3.59 13.69 7.73
CA PRO A 86 -2.88 12.42 7.58
C PRO A 86 -2.15 12.32 6.24
N LEU A 87 -2.69 12.87 5.15
CA LEU A 87 -2.00 12.87 3.85
C LEU A 87 -0.75 13.76 3.87
N ILE A 88 -0.77 14.94 4.48
CA ILE A 88 0.42 15.78 4.65
C ILE A 88 1.47 15.06 5.49
N LEU A 89 1.09 14.43 6.60
CA LEU A 89 2.02 13.70 7.46
C LEU A 89 2.60 12.47 6.73
N MET A 90 1.79 11.78 5.92
CA MET A 90 2.26 10.72 5.03
C MET A 90 3.33 11.24 4.05
N LEU A 91 3.03 12.34 3.34
CA LEU A 91 3.97 12.95 2.38
C LEU A 91 5.25 13.44 3.04
N MET A 92 5.18 14.03 4.24
CA MET A 92 6.37 14.38 5.01
C MET A 92 7.23 13.15 5.31
N GLY A 93 6.60 12.03 5.70
CA GLY A 93 7.28 10.75 5.89
C GLY A 93 8.00 10.27 4.63
N LEU A 94 7.33 10.33 3.47
CA LEU A 94 7.91 9.96 2.17
C LEU A 94 9.10 10.86 1.81
N ILE A 95 9.01 12.18 2.06
CA ILE A 95 10.13 13.11 1.82
C ILE A 95 11.35 12.72 2.67
N PHE A 96 11.17 12.48 3.98
CA PHE A 96 12.28 12.08 4.86
C PHE A 96 12.89 10.74 4.43
N ARG A 97 12.07 9.77 4.04
CA ARG A 97 12.53 8.49 3.50
C ARG A 97 13.33 8.68 2.21
N GLY A 98 12.79 9.43 1.23
CA GLY A 98 13.42 9.68 -0.06
C GLY A 98 14.76 10.41 0.10
N VAL A 99 14.81 11.46 0.92
CA VAL A 99 16.07 12.17 1.22
C VAL A 99 17.10 11.25 1.88
N ALA A 100 16.66 10.32 2.74
CA ALA A 100 17.57 9.38 3.39
C ALA A 100 18.26 8.44 2.40
N PHE A 101 17.60 8.00 1.32
CA PHE A 101 18.24 7.21 0.27
C PHE A 101 19.44 7.91 -0.34
N GLU A 102 19.31 9.19 -0.68
CA GLU A 102 20.37 9.94 -1.36
C GLU A 102 21.52 10.36 -0.43
N PHE A 103 21.20 10.74 0.80
CA PHE A 103 22.18 11.34 1.70
C PHE A 103 22.91 10.33 2.58
N ARG A 104 22.30 9.19 2.90
CA ARG A 104 22.92 8.19 3.78
C ARG A 104 24.22 7.63 3.19
N PHE A 105 24.24 7.28 1.90
CA PHE A 105 25.43 6.76 1.24
C PHE A 105 26.54 7.79 1.07
N LYS A 106 26.18 9.08 1.00
CA LYS A 106 27.13 10.20 0.89
C LYS A 106 27.56 10.75 2.27
N ALA A 107 26.94 10.29 3.35
CA ALA A 107 27.23 10.78 4.70
C ALA A 107 28.51 10.17 5.25
N THR A 108 29.24 10.96 6.07
CA THR A 108 30.34 10.44 6.87
C THR A 108 29.82 9.42 7.89
N ALA A 109 30.65 8.46 8.30
CA ALA A 109 30.27 7.43 9.28
C ALA A 109 29.62 8.01 10.55
N ALA A 110 30.13 9.15 11.03
CA ALA A 110 29.58 9.86 12.21
C ALA A 110 28.15 10.39 12.00
N LYS A 111 27.70 10.62 10.76
CA LYS A 111 26.39 11.20 10.43
C LYS A 111 25.40 10.16 9.87
N ARG A 112 25.84 8.95 9.54
CA ARG A 112 24.96 7.89 8.98
C ARG A 112 23.75 7.61 9.88
N HIS A 113 23.95 7.59 11.19
CA HIS A 113 22.87 7.33 12.15
C HIS A 113 21.70 8.34 12.08
N VAL A 114 21.96 9.56 11.62
CA VAL A 114 20.90 10.58 11.43
C VAL A 114 19.99 10.18 10.26
N TRP A 115 20.62 9.74 9.16
CA TRP A 115 19.88 9.28 7.98
C TRP A 115 19.18 7.94 8.19
N ASP A 116 19.78 7.05 9.01
CA ASP A 116 19.10 5.83 9.47
C ASP A 116 17.79 6.18 10.19
N LYS A 117 17.84 7.14 11.11
CA LYS A 117 16.64 7.62 11.82
C LYS A 117 15.63 8.28 10.88
N ALA A 118 16.08 9.04 9.89
CA ALA A 118 15.23 9.65 8.88
C ALA A 118 14.55 8.58 8.01
N PHE A 119 15.28 7.53 7.62
CA PHE A 119 14.74 6.41 6.85
C PHE A 119 13.69 5.63 7.65
N ILE A 120 14.01 5.26 8.89
CA ILE A 120 13.09 4.56 9.80
C ILE A 120 11.86 5.41 10.09
N GLY A 121 12.06 6.64 10.58
CA GLY A 121 10.98 7.54 10.96
C GLY A 121 10.11 7.94 9.79
N GLY A 122 10.71 8.22 8.63
CA GLY A 122 9.99 8.52 7.41
C GLY A 122 9.10 7.35 6.95
N SER A 123 9.65 6.13 6.91
CA SER A 123 8.91 4.93 6.52
C SER A 123 7.78 4.60 7.49
N LEU A 124 8.04 4.68 8.80
CA LEU A 124 6.99 4.46 9.82
C LEU A 124 5.88 5.50 9.75
N THR A 125 6.24 6.79 9.62
CA THR A 125 5.26 7.89 9.53
C THR A 125 4.43 7.77 8.26
N ALA A 126 5.06 7.54 7.11
CA ALA A 126 4.36 7.39 5.85
C ALA A 126 3.37 6.21 5.90
N THR A 127 3.82 5.04 6.34
CA THR A 127 2.98 3.84 6.44
C THR A 127 1.84 4.04 7.44
N PHE A 128 2.14 4.57 8.63
CA PHE A 128 1.12 4.78 9.66
C PHE A 128 0.01 5.70 9.17
N PHE A 129 0.36 6.87 8.63
CA PHE A 129 -0.64 7.83 8.17
C PHE A 129 -1.35 7.40 6.88
N GLN A 130 -0.72 6.59 6.05
CA GLN A 130 -1.40 5.92 4.94
C GLN A 130 -2.50 4.97 5.45
N GLY A 131 -2.21 4.17 6.46
CA GLY A 131 -3.20 3.29 7.09
C GLY A 131 -4.29 4.05 7.84
N VAL A 132 -3.94 5.16 8.52
CA VAL A 132 -4.90 6.05 9.17
C VAL A 132 -5.84 6.67 8.14
N ALA A 133 -5.31 7.17 7.02
CA ALA A 133 -6.13 7.72 5.93
C ALA A 133 -7.08 6.66 5.35
N LEU A 134 -6.60 5.42 5.17
CA LEU A 134 -7.44 4.31 4.73
C LEU A 134 -8.55 3.99 5.74
N GLY A 135 -8.24 3.90 7.02
CA GLY A 135 -9.23 3.63 8.07
C GLY A 135 -10.29 4.73 8.15
N ALA A 136 -9.89 5.99 8.13
CA ALA A 136 -10.81 7.12 8.11
C ALA A 136 -11.68 7.16 6.83
N TYR A 137 -11.14 6.72 5.70
CA TYR A 137 -11.90 6.58 4.47
C TYR A 137 -12.97 5.46 4.56
N ILE A 138 -12.65 4.34 5.23
CA ILE A 138 -13.61 3.25 5.48
C ILE A 138 -14.69 3.69 6.46
N ASP A 139 -14.35 4.47 7.50
CA ASP A 139 -15.31 5.02 8.46
C ASP A 139 -16.36 5.92 7.80
N GLY A 140 -16.04 6.45 6.60
CA GLY A 140 -16.94 7.27 5.82
C GLY A 140 -16.67 8.77 5.99
N ILE A 141 -16.97 9.52 4.95
CA ILE A 141 -16.73 10.96 4.88
C ILE A 141 -18.08 11.70 4.79
N PRO A 142 -18.45 12.53 5.77
CA PRO A 142 -19.69 13.29 5.73
C PRO A 142 -19.64 14.35 4.63
N VAL A 143 -20.67 14.34 3.77
CA VAL A 143 -20.81 15.27 2.65
C VAL A 143 -22.16 15.95 2.72
N VAL A 144 -22.17 17.30 2.57
CA VAL A 144 -23.40 18.09 2.41
C VAL A 144 -23.28 18.86 1.11
N GLY A 145 -24.24 18.62 0.21
CA GLY A 145 -24.17 19.13 -1.16
C GLY A 145 -22.97 18.52 -1.91
N ARG A 146 -21.95 19.33 -2.19
CA ARG A 146 -20.71 18.90 -2.86
C ARG A 146 -19.44 19.18 -2.04
N ASN A 147 -19.60 19.39 -0.74
CA ASN A 147 -18.49 19.76 0.16
C ASN A 147 -18.37 18.80 1.33
N TYR A 148 -17.15 18.62 1.81
CA TYR A 148 -16.91 17.99 3.08
C TYR A 148 -17.59 18.76 4.20
N ALA A 149 -18.33 18.06 5.05
CA ALA A 149 -19.14 18.67 6.12
C ALA A 149 -18.64 18.34 7.54
N GLY A 150 -17.45 17.76 7.65
CA GLY A 150 -16.86 17.40 8.93
C GLY A 150 -15.82 18.39 9.44
N GLY A 151 -15.19 18.02 10.56
CA GLY A 151 -14.10 18.77 11.19
C GLY A 151 -12.70 18.32 10.75
N GLY A 152 -11.67 19.12 11.06
CA GLY A 152 -10.29 18.83 10.68
C GLY A 152 -9.65 17.63 11.39
N LEU A 153 -10.31 17.04 12.42
CA LEU A 153 -9.82 15.91 13.19
C LEU A 153 -10.76 14.68 13.14
N ASP A 154 -11.77 14.67 12.28
CA ASP A 154 -12.71 13.55 12.16
C ASP A 154 -12.06 12.25 11.69
N TRP A 155 -10.90 12.36 11.05
CA TRP A 155 -10.07 11.22 10.67
C TRP A 155 -9.43 10.50 11.89
N LEU A 156 -9.39 11.13 13.06
CA LEU A 156 -8.73 10.62 14.27
C LEU A 156 -9.70 9.72 15.06
N THR A 157 -9.96 8.54 14.56
CA THR A 157 -10.80 7.52 15.21
C THR A 157 -9.96 6.36 15.74
N PRO A 158 -10.44 5.61 16.75
CA PRO A 158 -9.76 4.38 17.19
C PRO A 158 -9.58 3.38 16.05
N PHE A 159 -10.54 3.27 15.14
CA PHE A 159 -10.47 2.38 13.98
C PHE A 159 -9.39 2.82 12.98
N SER A 160 -9.34 4.11 12.64
CA SER A 160 -8.33 4.63 11.72
C SER A 160 -6.91 4.48 12.28
N LEU A 161 -6.70 4.75 13.57
CA LEU A 161 -5.40 4.55 14.23
C LEU A 161 -5.00 3.07 14.23
N PHE A 162 -5.96 2.17 14.46
CA PHE A 162 -5.70 0.74 14.38
C PHE A 162 -5.33 0.30 12.95
N CYS A 163 -5.99 0.83 11.92
CA CYS A 163 -5.62 0.60 10.52
C CYS A 163 -4.19 1.08 10.22
N GLY A 164 -3.77 2.20 10.83
CA GLY A 164 -2.38 2.67 10.76
C GLY A 164 -1.38 1.64 11.29
N LEU A 165 -1.64 1.07 12.46
CA LEU A 165 -0.81 0.00 13.04
C LEU A 165 -0.85 -1.28 12.22
N ALA A 166 -2.03 -1.64 11.70
CA ALA A 166 -2.20 -2.83 10.87
C ALA A 166 -1.39 -2.75 9.57
N LEU A 167 -1.34 -1.57 8.95
CA LEU A 167 -0.58 -1.36 7.72
C LEU A 167 0.93 -1.44 7.96
N ILE A 168 1.45 -1.00 9.12
CA ILE A 168 2.85 -1.18 9.50
C ILE A 168 3.21 -2.67 9.49
N VAL A 169 2.37 -3.53 10.05
CA VAL A 169 2.61 -4.99 10.06
C VAL A 169 2.57 -5.57 8.65
N ALA A 170 1.62 -5.12 7.82
CA ALA A 170 1.51 -5.57 6.43
C ALA A 170 2.75 -5.21 5.60
N TYR A 171 3.23 -3.98 5.70
CA TYR A 171 4.40 -3.52 4.96
C TYR A 171 5.70 -4.11 5.52
N ALA A 172 5.81 -4.32 6.84
CA ALA A 172 6.92 -5.06 7.42
C ALA A 172 7.01 -6.48 6.85
N LEU A 173 5.89 -7.18 6.67
CA LEU A 173 5.87 -8.50 6.06
C LEU A 173 6.24 -8.46 4.56
N LEU A 174 5.76 -7.45 3.81
CA LEU A 174 6.15 -7.25 2.42
C LEU A 174 7.66 -7.02 2.29
N GLY A 175 8.23 -6.11 3.06
CA GLY A 175 9.68 -5.85 3.07
C GLY A 175 10.49 -7.08 3.52
N CYS A 176 10.01 -7.81 4.55
CA CYS A 176 10.64 -9.03 5.03
C CYS A 176 10.73 -10.09 3.93
N THR A 177 9.62 -10.37 3.24
CA THR A 177 9.58 -11.39 2.18
C THR A 177 10.30 -10.93 0.91
N TRP A 178 10.33 -9.63 0.62
CA TRP A 178 11.18 -9.04 -0.41
C TRP A 178 12.67 -9.30 -0.11
N LEU A 179 13.13 -9.04 1.11
CA LEU A 179 14.51 -9.29 1.53
C LEU A 179 14.86 -10.78 1.47
N ILE A 180 13.94 -11.70 1.80
CA ILE A 180 14.15 -13.15 1.60
C ILE A 180 14.48 -13.45 0.14
N MET A 181 13.79 -12.80 -0.79
CA MET A 181 13.98 -13.01 -2.22
C MET A 181 15.27 -12.36 -2.74
N LYS A 182 15.62 -11.18 -2.25
CA LYS A 182 16.67 -10.32 -2.81
C LYS A 182 18.04 -10.45 -2.15
N THR A 183 18.14 -11.14 -1.02
CA THR A 183 19.39 -11.22 -0.24
C THR A 183 19.84 -12.66 0.00
N GLU A 184 21.02 -12.81 0.62
CA GLU A 184 21.64 -14.09 0.97
C GLU A 184 22.22 -14.03 2.39
N GLY A 185 22.74 -15.17 2.87
CA GLY A 185 23.52 -15.26 4.10
C GLY A 185 22.74 -14.96 5.37
N SER A 186 23.37 -14.21 6.28
CA SER A 186 22.84 -13.88 7.61
C SER A 186 21.57 -13.06 7.56
N LEU A 187 21.50 -12.05 6.68
CA LEU A 187 20.35 -11.19 6.51
C LEU A 187 19.12 -11.98 6.05
N GLN A 188 19.27 -12.82 5.02
CA GLN A 188 18.18 -13.68 4.56
C GLN A 188 17.67 -14.60 5.67
N GLN A 189 18.59 -15.23 6.44
CA GLN A 189 18.22 -16.10 7.56
C GLN A 189 17.48 -15.32 8.68
N ALA A 190 17.89 -14.08 8.96
CA ALA A 190 17.20 -13.23 9.91
C ALA A 190 15.76 -12.95 9.44
N MET A 191 15.56 -12.66 8.14
CA MET A 191 14.25 -12.44 7.57
C MET A 191 13.38 -13.72 7.60
N HIS A 192 13.95 -14.90 7.34
CA HIS A 192 13.22 -16.17 7.51
C HIS A 192 12.72 -16.40 8.95
N LYS A 193 13.46 -15.93 9.96
CA LYS A 193 13.05 -16.04 11.37
C LYS A 193 11.95 -15.00 11.71
N LEU A 194 11.98 -13.84 11.05
CA LEU A 194 11.05 -12.74 11.32
C LEU A 194 9.72 -12.89 10.56
N ALA A 195 9.72 -13.57 9.41
CA ALA A 195 8.53 -13.74 8.58
C ALA A 195 7.35 -14.45 9.29
N PRO A 196 7.53 -15.56 10.08
CA PRO A 196 6.40 -16.18 10.76
C PRO A 196 5.69 -15.29 11.77
N PRO A 197 6.36 -14.62 12.74
CA PRO A 197 5.67 -13.73 13.67
C PRO A 197 4.98 -12.56 12.97
N LEU A 198 5.55 -11.99 11.91
CA LEU A 198 4.89 -10.97 11.10
C LEU A 198 3.66 -11.52 10.38
N THR A 199 3.70 -12.75 9.88
CA THR A 199 2.54 -13.41 9.24
C THR A 199 1.40 -13.62 10.23
N TYR A 200 1.70 -14.08 11.44
CA TYR A 200 0.68 -14.20 12.50
C TYR A 200 0.16 -12.83 12.93
N GLY A 201 1.04 -11.84 13.07
CA GLY A 201 0.65 -10.45 13.35
C GLY A 201 -0.30 -9.92 12.29
N LEU A 202 0.01 -10.11 11.01
CA LEU A 202 -0.87 -9.69 9.91
C LEU A 202 -2.23 -10.40 9.96
N LEU A 203 -2.25 -11.71 10.20
CA LEU A 203 -3.50 -12.46 10.34
C LEU A 203 -4.38 -11.91 11.47
N ILE A 204 -3.78 -11.61 12.62
CA ILE A 204 -4.48 -11.07 13.79
C ILE A 204 -5.06 -9.69 13.47
N VAL A 205 -4.24 -8.75 12.97
CA VAL A 205 -4.73 -7.38 12.70
C VAL A 205 -5.76 -7.37 11.57
N THR A 206 -5.58 -8.19 10.53
CA THR A 206 -6.57 -8.34 9.46
C THR A 206 -7.86 -8.95 9.99
N GLY A 207 -7.77 -9.95 10.86
CA GLY A 207 -8.95 -10.53 11.54
C GLY A 207 -9.72 -9.51 12.36
N ILE A 208 -9.03 -8.68 13.14
CA ILE A 208 -9.65 -7.60 13.92
C ILE A 208 -10.34 -6.59 13.00
N VAL A 209 -9.67 -6.10 11.94
CA VAL A 209 -10.28 -5.17 10.97
C VAL A 209 -11.50 -5.81 10.31
N SER A 210 -11.40 -7.09 9.89
CA SER A 210 -12.49 -7.81 9.23
C SER A 210 -13.72 -8.04 10.10
N ILE A 211 -13.55 -8.10 11.42
CA ILE A 211 -14.64 -8.19 12.39
C ILE A 211 -15.16 -6.80 12.74
N TRP A 212 -14.28 -5.84 12.97
CA TRP A 212 -14.64 -4.49 13.38
C TRP A 212 -15.44 -3.75 12.32
N THR A 213 -15.03 -3.84 11.06
CA THR A 213 -15.66 -3.13 9.94
C THR A 213 -17.17 -3.43 9.82
N PRO A 214 -17.64 -4.68 9.72
CA PRO A 214 -19.06 -4.96 9.63
C PRO A 214 -19.83 -4.68 10.93
N LEU A 215 -19.18 -4.70 12.09
CA LEU A 215 -19.82 -4.32 13.36
C LEU A 215 -20.05 -2.81 13.46
N ALA A 216 -19.16 -2.00 12.85
CA ALA A 216 -19.27 -0.55 12.83
C ALA A 216 -20.17 -0.05 11.69
N HIS A 217 -20.22 -0.75 10.55
CA HIS A 217 -20.88 -0.31 9.31
C HIS A 217 -21.90 -1.35 8.83
N GLY A 218 -23.17 -1.10 9.09
CA GLY A 218 -24.27 -2.03 8.79
C GLY A 218 -24.50 -2.28 7.28
N ASP A 219 -24.19 -1.32 6.42
CA ASP A 219 -24.21 -1.45 4.97
C ASP A 219 -23.15 -2.44 4.48
N ILE A 220 -21.94 -2.41 5.01
CA ILE A 220 -20.87 -3.38 4.75
C ILE A 220 -21.28 -4.76 5.28
N ALA A 221 -21.84 -4.83 6.51
CA ALA A 221 -22.33 -6.08 7.06
C ALA A 221 -23.40 -6.72 6.16
N THR A 222 -24.37 -5.94 5.69
CA THR A 222 -25.42 -6.41 4.80
C THR A 222 -24.83 -6.92 3.48
N ARG A 223 -23.83 -6.20 2.92
CA ARG A 223 -23.16 -6.59 1.69
C ARG A 223 -22.47 -7.95 1.80
N TRP A 224 -21.73 -8.18 2.88
CA TRP A 224 -20.95 -9.41 3.06
C TRP A 224 -21.81 -10.61 3.49
N PHE A 225 -22.81 -10.39 4.35
CA PHE A 225 -23.51 -11.47 5.04
C PHE A 225 -24.93 -11.73 4.53
N SER A 226 -25.48 -10.91 3.61
CA SER A 226 -26.76 -11.24 2.97
C SER A 226 -26.63 -12.39 1.98
N THR A 227 -27.67 -13.18 1.82
CA THR A 227 -27.75 -14.16 0.74
C THR A 227 -28.25 -13.48 -0.55
N PRO A 228 -27.65 -13.77 -1.74
CA PRO A 228 -26.62 -14.80 -2.03
C PRO A 228 -25.17 -14.34 -1.86
N ASN A 229 -24.93 -13.08 -1.48
CA ASN A 229 -23.60 -12.46 -1.45
C ASN A 229 -22.61 -13.22 -0.55
N LEU A 230 -23.06 -13.74 0.57
CA LEU A 230 -22.25 -14.55 1.47
C LEU A 230 -21.50 -15.66 0.72
N PHE A 231 -22.20 -16.38 -0.19
CA PHE A 231 -21.60 -17.47 -0.95
C PHE A 231 -20.59 -16.96 -1.99
N TYR A 232 -20.84 -15.78 -2.59
CA TYR A 232 -19.93 -15.20 -3.58
C TYR A 232 -18.65 -14.66 -2.94
N PHE A 233 -18.71 -14.15 -1.71
CA PHE A 233 -17.55 -13.51 -1.06
C PHE A 233 -16.82 -14.44 -0.08
N LEU A 234 -17.44 -15.54 0.36
CA LEU A 234 -16.81 -16.56 1.23
C LEU A 234 -15.45 -17.10 0.71
N PRO A 235 -15.19 -17.23 -0.60
CA PRO A 235 -13.89 -17.63 -1.11
C PRO A 235 -12.74 -16.70 -0.66
N VAL A 236 -12.98 -15.41 -0.46
CA VAL A 236 -11.92 -14.43 -0.07
C VAL A 236 -11.28 -14.80 1.28
N PRO A 237 -11.99 -14.91 2.41
CA PRO A 237 -11.38 -15.30 3.68
C PRO A 237 -10.79 -16.72 3.66
N ILE A 238 -11.37 -17.65 2.91
CA ILE A 238 -10.81 -19.00 2.75
C ILE A 238 -9.45 -18.94 2.04
N LEU A 239 -9.35 -18.15 0.96
CA LEU A 239 -8.09 -17.96 0.24
C LEU A 239 -7.06 -17.23 1.11
N VAL A 240 -7.44 -16.28 1.94
CA VAL A 240 -6.54 -15.64 2.91
C VAL A 240 -5.94 -16.69 3.85
N LEU A 241 -6.75 -17.53 4.46
CA LEU A 241 -6.25 -18.59 5.36
C LEU A 241 -5.36 -19.61 4.64
N ALA A 242 -5.75 -20.04 3.45
CA ALA A 242 -4.96 -20.95 2.63
C ALA A 242 -3.60 -20.33 2.25
N THR A 243 -3.59 -19.04 1.91
CA THR A 243 -2.37 -18.29 1.56
C THR A 243 -1.45 -18.13 2.77
N VAL A 244 -1.98 -17.83 3.97
CA VAL A 244 -1.21 -17.79 5.22
C VAL A 244 -0.55 -19.13 5.50
N VAL A 245 -1.29 -20.24 5.40
CA VAL A 245 -0.74 -21.58 5.57
C VAL A 245 0.35 -21.88 4.53
N GLY A 246 0.13 -21.49 3.28
CA GLY A 246 1.10 -21.60 2.19
C GLY A 246 2.39 -20.82 2.48
N LEU A 247 2.23 -19.57 2.94
CA LEU A 247 3.34 -18.68 3.30
C LEU A 247 4.19 -19.28 4.43
N LEU A 248 3.57 -19.69 5.53
CA LEU A 248 4.29 -20.31 6.66
C LEU A 248 5.01 -21.60 6.25
N ARG A 249 4.39 -22.43 5.38
CA ARG A 249 5.05 -23.62 4.83
C ARG A 249 6.22 -23.27 3.92
N SER A 250 6.09 -22.25 3.08
CA SER A 250 7.15 -21.81 2.17
C SER A 250 8.36 -21.26 2.93
N VAL A 251 8.12 -20.46 3.97
CA VAL A 251 9.19 -19.96 4.88
C VAL A 251 9.90 -21.11 5.59
N LYS A 252 9.14 -22.09 6.13
CA LYS A 252 9.71 -23.26 6.78
C LYS A 252 10.57 -24.13 5.85
N ARG A 253 10.27 -24.12 4.53
CA ARG A 253 11.04 -24.83 3.51
C ARG A 253 12.22 -24.03 2.97
N ASN A 254 12.51 -22.86 3.54
CA ASN A 254 13.53 -21.93 3.07
C ASN A 254 13.38 -21.55 1.57
N ALA A 255 12.14 -21.42 1.09
CA ALA A 255 11.88 -20.99 -0.28
C ALA A 255 12.26 -19.51 -0.47
N HIS A 256 12.85 -19.18 -1.62
CA HIS A 256 13.35 -17.82 -1.89
C HIS A 256 12.27 -16.88 -2.48
N TYR A 257 11.51 -17.34 -3.46
CA TYR A 257 10.53 -16.50 -4.20
C TYR A 257 9.10 -16.64 -3.67
N THR A 258 8.72 -17.86 -3.29
CA THR A 258 7.34 -18.19 -2.89
C THR A 258 6.83 -17.34 -1.72
N PRO A 259 7.63 -17.03 -0.67
CA PRO A 259 7.16 -16.18 0.42
C PRO A 259 6.69 -14.80 -0.06
N PHE A 260 7.45 -14.15 -0.94
CA PHE A 260 7.08 -12.85 -1.48
C PHE A 260 5.81 -12.91 -2.34
N LEU A 261 5.71 -13.89 -3.25
CA LEU A 261 4.52 -14.06 -4.10
C LEU A 261 3.24 -14.31 -3.27
N LEU A 262 3.34 -15.12 -2.20
CA LEU A 262 2.20 -15.35 -1.32
C LEU A 262 1.85 -14.11 -0.48
N THR A 263 2.83 -13.30 -0.10
CA THR A 263 2.57 -12.02 0.56
C THR A 263 1.89 -11.03 -0.38
N LEU A 264 2.29 -10.97 -1.65
CA LEU A 264 1.59 -10.18 -2.67
C LEU A 264 0.14 -10.64 -2.82
N LEU A 265 -0.10 -11.96 -2.82
CA LEU A 265 -1.46 -12.49 -2.88
C LEU A 265 -2.28 -12.11 -1.63
N LEU A 266 -1.68 -12.11 -0.42
CA LEU A 266 -2.37 -11.66 0.79
C LEU A 266 -2.77 -10.17 0.70
N VAL A 267 -1.88 -9.31 0.21
CA VAL A 267 -2.17 -7.90 0.00
C VAL A 267 -3.29 -7.73 -1.03
N PHE A 268 -3.22 -8.46 -2.14
CA PHE A 268 -4.26 -8.45 -3.17
C PHE A 268 -5.63 -8.89 -2.63
N LEU A 269 -5.68 -9.95 -1.82
CA LEU A 269 -6.93 -10.43 -1.22
C LEU A 269 -7.50 -9.42 -0.22
N GLY A 270 -6.66 -8.80 0.61
CA GLY A 270 -7.08 -7.74 1.54
C GLY A 270 -7.63 -6.52 0.79
N TYR A 271 -6.94 -6.09 -0.26
CA TYR A 271 -7.37 -4.99 -1.11
C TYR A 271 -8.67 -5.30 -1.86
N SER A 272 -8.83 -6.53 -2.34
CA SER A 272 -10.08 -6.98 -2.97
C SER A 272 -11.25 -6.97 -1.98
N GLY A 273 -11.01 -7.40 -0.73
CA GLY A 273 -12.00 -7.30 0.34
C GLY A 273 -12.44 -5.86 0.61
N LEU A 274 -11.49 -4.91 0.60
CA LEU A 274 -11.77 -3.49 0.70
C LEU A 274 -12.62 -3.01 -0.50
N GLY A 275 -12.23 -3.36 -1.72
CA GLY A 275 -12.99 -3.03 -2.93
C GLY A 275 -14.43 -3.54 -2.87
N ILE A 276 -14.64 -4.80 -2.46
CA ILE A 276 -15.98 -5.38 -2.26
C ILE A 276 -16.78 -4.57 -1.23
N SER A 277 -16.14 -4.16 -0.13
CA SER A 277 -16.81 -3.45 0.96
C SER A 277 -17.30 -2.05 0.56
N LEU A 278 -16.52 -1.34 -0.25
CA LEU A 278 -16.78 0.08 -0.57
C LEU A 278 -17.52 0.27 -1.90
N TRP A 279 -17.45 -0.69 -2.83
CA TRP A 279 -18.11 -0.57 -4.14
C TRP A 279 -19.63 -0.35 -4.01
N PRO A 280 -20.27 0.53 -4.80
CA PRO A 280 -19.68 1.37 -5.86
C PRO A 280 -19.29 2.78 -5.39
N ASN A 281 -19.21 3.01 -4.07
CA ASN A 281 -19.02 4.35 -3.51
C ASN A 281 -17.56 4.76 -3.57
N ILE A 282 -17.28 5.89 -4.24
CA ILE A 282 -15.97 6.52 -4.26
C ILE A 282 -15.79 7.48 -3.08
N ILE A 283 -16.88 7.93 -2.48
CA ILE A 283 -16.90 8.61 -1.18
C ILE A 283 -17.88 7.83 -0.29
N PRO A 284 -17.38 6.90 0.53
CA PRO A 284 -18.25 6.12 1.41
C PRO A 284 -18.96 7.03 2.44
N PRO A 285 -20.20 6.69 2.85
CA PRO A 285 -21.02 5.61 2.31
C PRO A 285 -21.94 6.03 1.16
N SER A 286 -21.94 7.30 0.74
CA SER A 286 -23.09 7.92 0.07
C SER A 286 -22.91 8.33 -1.39
N ILE A 287 -21.68 8.50 -1.89
CA ILE A 287 -21.46 9.01 -3.27
C ILE A 287 -20.79 7.96 -4.12
N SER A 288 -21.50 7.57 -5.19
CA SER A 288 -21.02 6.56 -6.14
C SER A 288 -19.99 7.14 -7.14
N ILE A 289 -19.32 6.24 -7.86
CA ILE A 289 -18.41 6.62 -8.97
C ILE A 289 -19.13 7.41 -10.07
N TRP A 290 -20.42 7.15 -10.32
CA TRP A 290 -21.19 7.85 -11.33
C TRP A 290 -21.56 9.27 -10.88
N ASP A 291 -21.91 9.45 -9.60
CA ASP A 291 -22.28 10.75 -9.03
C ASP A 291 -21.08 11.70 -8.90
N ALA A 292 -19.88 11.16 -8.65
CA ALA A 292 -18.65 11.93 -8.47
C ALA A 292 -17.92 12.24 -9.79
N SER A 293 -18.35 11.65 -10.91
CA SER A 293 -17.61 11.68 -12.16
C SER A 293 -17.60 13.05 -12.84
N SER A 294 -16.50 13.35 -13.53
CA SER A 294 -16.42 14.49 -14.45
C SER A 294 -17.22 14.24 -15.72
N PRO A 295 -17.54 15.31 -16.53
CA PRO A 295 -18.26 15.13 -17.78
C PRO A 295 -17.59 14.11 -18.71
N PRO A 296 -18.39 13.34 -19.49
CA PRO A 296 -17.85 12.29 -20.37
C PRO A 296 -16.78 12.76 -21.35
N GLN A 297 -16.88 14.01 -21.83
CA GLN A 297 -15.91 14.60 -22.74
C GLN A 297 -14.53 14.75 -22.08
N SER A 298 -14.49 15.20 -20.82
CA SER A 298 -13.25 15.32 -20.04
C SER A 298 -12.66 13.96 -19.75
N GLN A 299 -13.49 12.99 -19.31
CA GLN A 299 -13.03 11.63 -19.04
C GLN A 299 -12.48 10.96 -20.30
N GLY A 300 -13.17 11.11 -21.45
CA GLY A 300 -12.70 10.56 -22.73
C GLY A 300 -11.39 11.17 -23.19
N PHE A 301 -11.22 12.48 -23.04
CA PHE A 301 -10.00 13.17 -23.42
C PHE A 301 -8.77 12.67 -22.62
N ILE A 302 -8.88 12.64 -21.29
CA ILE A 302 -7.76 12.16 -20.44
C ILE A 302 -7.52 10.67 -20.59
N LEU A 303 -8.56 9.86 -20.92
CA LEU A 303 -8.41 8.43 -21.14
C LEU A 303 -7.49 8.13 -22.33
N VAL A 304 -7.59 8.91 -23.42
CA VAL A 304 -6.70 8.75 -24.58
C VAL A 304 -5.23 8.88 -24.16
N GLY A 305 -4.88 9.93 -23.40
CA GLY A 305 -3.53 10.09 -22.88
C GLY A 305 -3.10 8.96 -21.97
N THR A 306 -4.00 8.51 -21.08
CA THR A 306 -3.76 7.44 -20.12
C THR A 306 -3.50 6.09 -20.80
N LEU A 307 -4.19 5.79 -21.88
CA LEU A 307 -3.98 4.57 -22.68
C LEU A 307 -2.59 4.48 -23.31
N PHE A 308 -1.90 5.60 -23.52
CA PHE A 308 -0.50 5.61 -23.95
C PHE A 308 0.46 5.58 -22.76
N ILE A 309 0.18 6.37 -21.72
CA ILE A 309 1.10 6.55 -20.59
C ILE A 309 1.20 5.28 -19.72
N ILE A 310 0.07 4.62 -19.39
CA ILE A 310 0.09 3.42 -18.54
C ILE A 310 0.94 2.29 -19.14
N PRO A 311 0.79 1.90 -20.43
CA PRO A 311 1.66 0.91 -21.03
C PRO A 311 3.14 1.28 -20.98
N ILE A 312 3.49 2.56 -21.20
CA ILE A 312 4.88 3.03 -21.12
C ILE A 312 5.41 2.87 -19.70
N ILE A 313 4.64 3.28 -18.68
CA ILE A 313 5.03 3.12 -17.27
C ILE A 313 5.20 1.64 -16.93
N LEU A 314 4.30 0.77 -17.37
CA LEU A 314 4.38 -0.67 -17.11
C LEU A 314 5.62 -1.30 -17.76
N VAL A 315 5.93 -0.95 -19.00
CA VAL A 315 7.14 -1.42 -19.69
C VAL A 315 8.39 -0.92 -18.97
N TYR A 316 8.43 0.36 -18.60
CA TYR A 316 9.55 0.94 -17.83
C TYR A 316 9.72 0.23 -16.48
N THR A 317 8.64 0.04 -15.73
CA THR A 317 8.65 -0.66 -14.46
C THR A 317 9.17 -2.09 -14.63
N PHE A 318 8.59 -2.86 -15.56
CA PHE A 318 9.05 -4.21 -15.85
C PHE A 318 10.54 -4.25 -16.20
N TRP A 319 10.99 -3.34 -17.06
CA TRP A 319 12.40 -3.26 -17.48
C TRP A 319 13.32 -2.94 -16.31
N SER A 320 12.96 -1.99 -15.45
CA SER A 320 13.72 -1.64 -14.26
C SER A 320 13.91 -2.86 -13.34
N TYR A 321 12.81 -3.56 -13.02
CA TYR A 321 12.87 -4.78 -12.19
C TYR A 321 13.63 -5.92 -12.87
N TYR A 322 13.56 -6.03 -14.18
CA TYR A 322 14.31 -7.04 -14.94
C TYR A 322 15.83 -6.78 -14.92
N VAL A 323 16.24 -5.52 -15.06
CA VAL A 323 17.67 -5.13 -14.99
C VAL A 323 18.24 -5.42 -13.60
N PHE A 324 17.52 -5.06 -12.55
CA PHE A 324 17.96 -5.24 -11.16
C PHE A 324 17.44 -6.53 -10.49
N ARG A 325 17.15 -7.59 -11.27
CA ARG A 325 16.55 -8.83 -10.76
C ARG A 325 17.44 -9.67 -9.87
N GLY A 326 18.74 -9.47 -9.89
CA GLY A 326 19.73 -10.25 -9.13
C GLY A 326 19.57 -10.11 -7.62
N LYS A 327 20.29 -10.94 -6.87
CA LYS A 327 20.48 -10.79 -5.43
C LYS A 327 21.50 -9.70 -5.15
N VAL A 328 21.30 -9.00 -4.04
CA VAL A 328 22.20 -7.94 -3.56
C VAL A 328 23.08 -8.54 -2.45
N THR A 329 24.39 -8.37 -2.57
CA THR A 329 25.40 -8.82 -1.61
C THR A 329 26.15 -7.62 -1.04
N HIS A 330 26.97 -7.84 0.00
CA HIS A 330 27.83 -6.79 0.58
C HIS A 330 28.83 -6.20 -0.42
N GLU A 331 29.19 -6.93 -1.49
CA GLU A 331 30.12 -6.47 -2.53
C GLU A 331 29.42 -5.66 -3.63
N ALA A 332 28.10 -5.80 -3.76
CA ALA A 332 27.30 -5.10 -4.76
C ALA A 332 26.81 -3.76 -4.19
N GLY A 333 27.71 -2.77 -4.16
CA GLY A 333 27.31 -1.39 -3.80
C GLY A 333 26.62 -0.68 -4.97
N TYR A 334 25.53 0.04 -4.69
CA TYR A 334 24.99 1.06 -5.61
C TYR A 334 25.85 2.31 -5.45
N HIS A 335 26.61 2.66 -6.49
CA HIS A 335 27.48 3.83 -6.58
C HIS A 335 26.89 4.85 -7.54
#